data_8719fd576d4b8a2f1a65adab777ad7ba
#
_entry.id   8719fd576d4b8a2f1a65adab777ad7ba
#
_cell.length_a   1.000
_cell.length_b   1.000
_cell.length_c   1.000
_cell.angle_alpha   90.00
_cell.angle_beta   90.00
_cell.angle_gamma   90.00
#
_symmetry.space_group_name_H-M   'P 1'
#
loop_
_entity.id
_entity.type
_entity.pdbx_description
1 polymer ?
#
loop_
_entity_poly.entity_id
_entity_poly.type
_entity_poly.pdbx_seq_one_letter_code
_entity_poly.pdbx_strand_id
1 'polypeptide(L)'
;MNEKIKLFVMDVDGTLTDGKINIGPEGEIFKSFNIRDGYGVNEILPAHNIIPAIITGRLSKIVENRAKELHITELYQGKHNKLDALKDLMKKYDCQKENVAYIGDDILDIVCMKECGITGCPADACQEVKDLANYICTNKGGDGAVREFIEFVINHNLSK
;
A
#
# COMPACT_ATOMS: atom_id res chain seq x y z
N MET A 1 5.98 -20.19 14.80
CA MET A 1 6.27 -19.31 13.63
C MET A 1 5.84 -17.90 13.97
N ASN A 2 6.60 -16.90 13.54
CA ASN A 2 6.24 -15.50 13.83
C ASN A 2 5.22 -15.02 12.79
N GLU A 3 3.95 -15.01 13.16
CA GLU A 3 2.84 -14.59 12.28
C GLU A 3 2.63 -13.06 12.25
N LYS A 4 3.56 -12.28 12.83
CA LYS A 4 3.45 -10.83 12.83
C LYS A 4 3.75 -10.25 11.45
N ILE A 5 3.01 -9.21 11.10
CA ILE A 5 3.27 -8.43 9.88
C ILE A 5 4.61 -7.71 10.03
N LYS A 6 5.44 -7.84 9.01
CA LYS A 6 6.77 -7.21 8.90
C LYS A 6 6.87 -6.31 7.68
N LEU A 7 6.03 -6.55 6.67
CA LEU A 7 6.02 -5.85 5.41
C LEU A 7 4.63 -5.28 5.13
N PHE A 8 4.55 -3.99 4.85
CA PHE A 8 3.31 -3.29 4.52
C PHE A 8 3.41 -2.73 3.10
N VAL A 9 2.65 -3.31 2.19
CA VAL A 9 2.69 -3.00 0.76
C VAL A 9 1.48 -2.17 0.35
N MET A 10 1.72 -1.11 -0.40
CA MET A 10 0.69 -0.16 -0.83
C MET A 10 0.71 0.01 -2.35
N ASP A 11 -0.48 0.11 -2.94
CA ASP A 11 -0.67 0.75 -4.23
C ASP A 11 -0.66 2.28 -4.09
N VAL A 12 -0.61 3.02 -5.19
CA VAL A 12 -0.63 4.48 -5.19
C VAL A 12 -1.97 5.02 -5.65
N ASP A 13 -2.27 4.90 -6.95
CA ASP A 13 -3.45 5.52 -7.54
C ASP A 13 -4.74 4.84 -7.06
N GLY A 14 -5.59 5.57 -6.36
CA GLY A 14 -6.81 5.08 -5.73
C GLY A 14 -6.64 4.56 -4.31
N THR A 15 -5.41 4.44 -3.80
CA THR A 15 -5.07 3.97 -2.44
C THR A 15 -4.42 5.07 -1.62
N LEU A 16 -3.22 5.52 -1.99
CA LEU A 16 -2.56 6.71 -1.42
C LEU A 16 -3.12 8.03 -1.99
N THR A 17 -3.78 7.97 -3.13
CA THR A 17 -4.46 9.08 -3.78
C THR A 17 -5.95 8.77 -3.94
N ASP A 18 -6.71 9.75 -4.41
CA ASP A 18 -8.14 9.60 -4.74
C ASP A 18 -8.41 8.87 -6.07
N GLY A 19 -7.35 8.42 -6.76
CA GLY A 19 -7.45 7.72 -8.03
C GLY A 19 -7.61 8.64 -9.26
N LYS A 20 -7.69 9.95 -9.07
CA LYS A 20 -7.75 10.89 -10.18
C LYS A 20 -6.38 11.12 -10.80
N ILE A 21 -6.35 11.19 -12.10
CA ILE A 21 -5.15 11.53 -12.88
C ILE A 21 -5.26 12.98 -13.32
N ASN A 22 -4.30 13.81 -12.88
CA ASN A 22 -4.24 15.23 -13.20
C ASN A 22 -3.25 15.43 -14.35
N ILE A 23 -3.78 15.55 -15.57
CA ILE A 23 -2.99 15.57 -16.81
C ILE A 23 -3.05 16.94 -17.46
N GLY A 24 -1.87 17.47 -17.82
CA GLY A 24 -1.69 18.66 -18.65
C GLY A 24 -1.13 18.31 -20.03
N PRO A 25 -0.79 19.33 -20.84
CA PRO A 25 -0.27 19.14 -22.19
C PRO A 25 1.01 18.29 -22.26
N GLU A 26 1.83 18.31 -21.20
CA GLU A 26 3.12 17.62 -21.14
C GLU A 26 3.09 16.35 -20.26
N GLY A 27 1.92 15.91 -19.85
CA GLY A 27 1.72 14.72 -19.02
C GLY A 27 1.19 15.03 -17.63
N GLU A 28 1.53 14.21 -16.67
CA GLU A 28 1.06 14.34 -15.29
C GLU A 28 1.54 15.65 -14.63
N ILE A 29 0.60 16.38 -14.02
CA ILE A 29 0.88 17.69 -13.41
C ILE A 29 1.11 17.56 -11.91
N PHE A 30 0.21 16.89 -11.20
CA PHE A 30 0.30 16.68 -9.75
C PHE A 30 -0.50 15.46 -9.30
N LYS A 31 -0.17 14.99 -8.09
CA LYS A 31 -0.97 14.07 -7.26
C LYS A 31 -1.18 14.71 -5.90
N SER A 32 -2.34 14.46 -5.30
CA SER A 32 -2.62 14.86 -3.93
C SER A 32 -2.46 13.66 -3.01
N PHE A 33 -1.71 13.82 -1.93
CA PHE A 33 -1.52 12.83 -0.87
C PHE A 33 -2.08 13.34 0.44
N ASN A 34 -2.47 12.42 1.32
CA ASN A 34 -3.00 12.76 2.62
C ASN A 34 -1.89 12.77 3.68
N ILE A 35 -1.84 13.83 4.50
CA ILE A 35 -0.81 13.97 5.53
C ILE A 35 -0.90 12.89 6.62
N ARG A 36 -2.10 12.39 6.94
CA ARG A 36 -2.30 11.33 7.93
C ARG A 36 -1.79 9.99 7.44
N ASP A 37 -1.98 9.69 6.16
CA ASP A 37 -1.38 8.52 5.52
C ASP A 37 0.15 8.61 5.59
N GLY A 38 0.69 9.79 5.26
CA GLY A 38 2.13 10.03 5.32
C GLY A 38 2.71 9.81 6.73
N TYR A 39 2.05 10.28 7.76
CA TYR A 39 2.47 10.06 9.15
C TYR A 39 2.46 8.57 9.51
N GLY A 40 1.41 7.86 9.11
CA GLY A 40 1.32 6.41 9.33
C GLY A 40 2.48 5.65 8.71
N VAL A 41 2.81 5.97 7.47
CA VAL A 41 3.90 5.32 6.73
C VAL A 41 5.27 5.69 7.27
N ASN A 42 5.51 6.97 7.57
CA ASN A 42 6.83 7.48 7.97
C ASN A 42 7.16 7.27 9.44
N GLU A 43 6.16 7.31 10.32
CA GLU A 43 6.36 7.28 11.77
C GLU A 43 5.81 6.00 12.42
N ILE A 44 4.56 5.60 12.11
CA ILE A 44 3.91 4.49 12.82
C ILE A 44 4.50 3.15 12.39
N LEU A 45 4.61 2.87 11.09
CA LEU A 45 5.15 1.60 10.61
C LEU A 45 6.57 1.34 11.13
N PRO A 46 7.54 2.28 10.97
CA PRO A 46 8.91 2.07 11.49
C PRO A 46 8.98 1.88 12.99
N ALA A 47 8.17 2.62 13.78
CA ALA A 47 8.11 2.44 15.23
C ALA A 47 7.69 1.03 15.67
N HIS A 48 7.01 0.29 14.79
CA HIS A 48 6.59 -1.10 15.01
C HIS A 48 7.43 -2.11 14.22
N ASN A 49 8.57 -1.69 13.67
CA ASN A 49 9.46 -2.52 12.85
C ASN A 49 8.76 -3.13 11.62
N ILE A 50 7.85 -2.40 11.01
CA ILE A 50 7.17 -2.78 9.78
C ILE A 50 7.74 -1.96 8.62
N ILE A 51 8.14 -2.62 7.57
CA ILE A 51 8.78 -2.01 6.39
C ILE A 51 7.69 -1.58 5.42
N PRO A 52 7.58 -0.27 5.10
CA PRO A 52 6.69 0.20 4.05
C PRO A 52 7.27 -0.05 2.66
N ALA A 53 6.41 -0.46 1.72
CA ALA A 53 6.76 -0.65 0.32
C ALA A 53 5.64 -0.15 -0.59
N ILE A 54 6.01 0.34 -1.76
CA ILE A 54 5.07 0.73 -2.82
C ILE A 54 5.27 -0.17 -4.03
N ILE A 55 4.18 -0.72 -4.54
CA ILE A 55 4.11 -1.42 -5.82
C ILE A 55 3.03 -0.77 -6.67
N THR A 56 3.40 -0.12 -7.77
CA THR A 56 2.48 0.61 -8.64
C THR A 56 2.76 0.36 -10.12
N GLY A 57 1.71 0.37 -10.92
CA GLY A 57 1.81 0.13 -12.37
C GLY A 57 2.34 1.31 -13.16
N ARG A 58 2.11 2.53 -12.70
CA ARG A 58 2.52 3.75 -13.40
C ARG A 58 3.94 4.17 -13.02
N LEU A 59 4.61 4.86 -13.95
CA LEU A 59 5.86 5.58 -13.67
C LEU A 59 5.52 7.05 -13.35
N SER A 60 5.99 7.55 -12.22
CA SER A 60 5.73 8.91 -11.79
C SER A 60 6.89 9.47 -10.98
N LYS A 61 7.42 10.59 -11.44
CA LYS A 61 8.43 11.35 -10.68
C LYS A 61 7.86 11.91 -9.38
N ILE A 62 6.57 12.21 -9.37
CA ILE A 62 5.85 12.68 -8.19
C ILE A 62 5.84 11.60 -7.12
N VAL A 63 5.60 10.35 -7.49
CA VAL A 63 5.64 9.21 -6.56
C VAL A 63 7.05 8.98 -6.02
N GLU A 64 8.09 9.09 -6.85
CA GLU A 64 9.48 9.02 -6.39
C GLU A 64 9.77 10.10 -5.33
N ASN A 65 9.36 11.34 -5.58
CA ASN A 65 9.55 12.44 -4.63
C ASN A 65 8.80 12.19 -3.32
N ARG A 66 7.55 11.70 -3.40
CA ARG A 66 6.76 11.37 -2.21
C ARG A 66 7.38 10.21 -1.42
N ALA A 67 7.85 9.18 -2.10
CA ALA A 67 8.52 8.04 -1.45
C ALA A 67 9.78 8.50 -0.70
N LYS A 68 10.59 9.39 -1.30
CA LYS A 68 11.77 9.98 -0.64
C LYS A 68 11.39 10.79 0.60
N GLU A 69 10.36 11.62 0.50
CA GLU A 69 9.85 12.42 1.62
C GLU A 69 9.40 11.53 2.79
N LEU A 70 8.78 10.40 2.49
CA LEU A 70 8.30 9.43 3.49
C LEU A 70 9.36 8.37 3.88
N HIS A 71 10.58 8.50 3.40
CA HIS A 71 11.70 7.56 3.65
C HIS A 71 11.37 6.12 3.22
N ILE A 72 10.55 5.96 2.18
CA ILE A 72 10.26 4.66 1.59
C ILE A 72 11.39 4.30 0.63
N THR A 73 12.15 3.25 0.94
CA THR A 73 13.23 2.74 0.09
C THR A 73 12.76 1.68 -0.89
N GLU A 74 11.67 1.00 -0.58
CA GLU A 74 11.09 -0.07 -1.40
C GLU A 74 10.01 0.50 -2.33
N LEU A 75 10.44 1.00 -3.49
CA LEU A 75 9.58 1.59 -4.51
C LEU A 75 9.71 0.82 -5.82
N TYR A 76 8.63 0.19 -6.24
CA TYR A 76 8.50 -0.55 -7.49
C TYR A 76 7.46 0.14 -8.38
N GLN A 77 7.91 0.78 -9.43
CA GLN A 77 7.09 1.49 -10.40
C GLN A 77 7.13 0.80 -11.77
N GLY A 78 6.11 1.06 -12.60
CA GLY A 78 6.03 0.52 -13.96
C GLY A 78 5.87 -0.99 -14.02
N LYS A 79 5.33 -1.60 -12.97
CA LYS A 79 5.16 -3.05 -12.85
C LYS A 79 3.77 -3.47 -13.30
N HIS A 80 3.66 -3.94 -14.54
CA HIS A 80 2.43 -4.58 -15.03
C HIS A 80 2.14 -5.87 -14.27
N ASN A 81 3.16 -6.63 -13.91
CA ASN A 81 3.07 -7.79 -13.04
C ASN A 81 3.49 -7.41 -11.61
N LYS A 82 2.53 -6.95 -10.83
CA LYS A 82 2.76 -6.58 -9.42
C LYS A 82 3.20 -7.77 -8.56
N LEU A 83 2.79 -8.98 -8.92
CA LEU A 83 3.11 -10.18 -8.15
C LEU A 83 4.60 -10.49 -8.14
N ASP A 84 5.30 -10.28 -9.25
CA ASP A 84 6.76 -10.50 -9.30
C ASP A 84 7.49 -9.55 -8.35
N ALA A 85 7.09 -8.27 -8.32
CA ALA A 85 7.64 -7.30 -7.38
C ALA A 85 7.36 -7.68 -5.93
N LEU A 86 6.16 -8.17 -5.62
CA LEU A 86 5.82 -8.66 -4.29
C LEU A 86 6.69 -9.84 -3.87
N LYS A 87 6.88 -10.82 -4.75
CA LYS A 87 7.72 -11.99 -4.48
C LYS A 87 9.18 -11.60 -4.24
N ASP A 88 9.71 -10.64 -5.01
CA ASP A 88 11.06 -10.12 -4.81
C ASP A 88 11.21 -9.45 -3.44
N LEU A 89 10.22 -8.66 -3.03
CA LEU A 89 10.17 -8.06 -1.69
C LEU A 89 10.14 -9.12 -0.59
N MET A 90 9.24 -10.09 -0.72
CA MET A 90 9.12 -11.17 0.28
C MET A 90 10.42 -11.94 0.43
N LYS A 91 11.08 -12.26 -0.69
CA LYS A 91 12.38 -12.93 -0.68
C LYS A 91 13.46 -12.06 -0.02
N LYS A 92 13.50 -10.77 -0.34
CA LYS A 92 14.49 -9.82 0.21
C LYS A 92 14.42 -9.73 1.73
N TYR A 93 13.23 -9.78 2.31
CA TYR A 93 13.00 -9.62 3.74
C TYR A 93 12.70 -10.93 4.46
N ASP A 94 12.88 -12.06 3.81
CA ASP A 94 12.57 -13.40 4.35
C ASP A 94 11.17 -13.44 4.98
N CYS A 95 10.18 -12.96 4.21
CA CYS A 95 8.78 -12.92 4.60
C CYS A 95 8.00 -14.06 3.98
N GLN A 96 7.19 -14.71 4.79
CA GLN A 96 6.13 -15.60 4.32
C GLN A 96 4.84 -14.80 4.11
N LYS A 97 3.84 -15.42 3.52
CA LYS A 97 2.52 -14.81 3.29
C LYS A 97 1.97 -14.12 4.54
N GLU A 98 2.05 -14.79 5.68
CA GLU A 98 1.52 -14.35 6.97
C GLU A 98 2.24 -13.09 7.53
N ASN A 99 3.40 -12.75 6.97
CA ASN A 99 4.16 -11.57 7.38
C ASN A 99 3.87 -10.32 6.56
N VAL A 100 2.95 -10.39 5.59
CA VAL A 100 2.70 -9.32 4.63
C VAL A 100 1.28 -8.77 4.76
N ALA A 101 1.17 -7.47 4.91
CA ALA A 101 -0.08 -6.72 4.74
C ALA A 101 -0.06 -5.99 3.40
N TYR A 102 -1.18 -5.97 2.69
CA TYR A 102 -1.34 -5.31 1.40
C TYR A 102 -2.61 -4.48 1.37
N ILE A 103 -2.50 -3.24 0.91
CA ILE A 103 -3.65 -2.38 0.65
C ILE A 103 -3.67 -1.94 -0.82
N GLY A 104 -4.80 -2.16 -1.49
CA GLY A 104 -5.05 -1.81 -2.87
C GLY A 104 -6.52 -1.54 -3.12
N ASP A 105 -6.86 -1.05 -4.31
CA ASP A 105 -8.21 -0.56 -4.62
C ASP A 105 -8.82 -1.14 -5.91
N ASP A 106 -8.02 -1.75 -6.77
CA ASP A 106 -8.48 -2.17 -8.10
C ASP A 106 -8.03 -3.59 -8.46
N ILE A 107 -8.56 -4.11 -9.55
CA ILE A 107 -8.38 -5.48 -10.01
C ILE A 107 -6.91 -5.91 -10.10
N LEU A 108 -6.03 -4.99 -10.51
CA LEU A 108 -4.58 -5.25 -10.61
C LEU A 108 -3.93 -5.62 -9.27
N ASP A 109 -4.55 -5.27 -8.15
CA ASP A 109 -4.05 -5.58 -6.80
C ASP A 109 -4.40 -7.00 -6.35
N ILE A 110 -5.42 -7.62 -6.93
CA ILE A 110 -5.97 -8.91 -6.49
C ILE A 110 -4.92 -10.01 -6.48
N VAL A 111 -4.05 -10.06 -7.49
CA VAL A 111 -3.01 -11.10 -7.58
C VAL A 111 -2.02 -11.03 -6.40
N CYS A 112 -1.72 -9.81 -5.92
CA CYS A 112 -0.89 -9.60 -4.74
C CYS A 112 -1.66 -9.89 -3.45
N MET A 113 -2.90 -9.43 -3.36
CA MET A 113 -3.72 -9.59 -2.16
C MET A 113 -3.91 -11.07 -1.80
N LYS A 114 -4.05 -11.95 -2.78
CA LYS A 114 -4.16 -13.40 -2.58
C LYS A 114 -2.90 -14.03 -1.96
N GLU A 115 -1.76 -13.38 -2.11
CA GLU A 115 -0.46 -13.84 -1.59
C GLU A 115 -0.04 -13.13 -0.30
N CYS A 116 -0.97 -12.42 0.33
CA CYS A 116 -0.72 -11.69 1.58
C CYS A 116 -1.56 -12.24 2.74
N GLY A 117 -1.05 -12.11 3.96
CA GLY A 117 -1.72 -12.62 5.16
C GLY A 117 -2.87 -11.73 5.63
N ILE A 118 -2.73 -10.42 5.45
CA ILE A 118 -3.78 -9.44 5.75
C ILE A 118 -3.93 -8.48 4.57
N THR A 119 -5.17 -8.26 4.18
CA THR A 119 -5.50 -7.36 3.06
C THR A 119 -6.50 -6.30 3.46
N GLY A 120 -6.29 -5.10 2.97
CA GLY A 120 -7.19 -3.97 3.17
C GLY A 120 -7.51 -3.27 1.86
N CYS A 121 -8.59 -2.50 1.87
CA CYS A 121 -8.93 -1.63 0.75
C CYS A 121 -9.62 -0.36 1.23
N PRO A 122 -9.50 0.76 0.47
CA PRO A 122 -10.28 1.97 0.73
C PRO A 122 -11.79 1.73 0.59
N ALA A 123 -12.58 2.62 1.19
CA ALA A 123 -14.05 2.56 1.11
C ALA A 123 -14.58 2.63 -0.33
N ASP A 124 -13.84 3.27 -1.23
CA ASP A 124 -14.20 3.44 -2.65
C ASP A 124 -13.45 2.48 -3.61
N ALA A 125 -12.87 1.41 -3.08
CA ALA A 125 -12.31 0.34 -3.90
C ALA A 125 -13.37 -0.33 -4.78
N CYS A 126 -12.96 -0.98 -5.88
CA CYS A 126 -13.88 -1.77 -6.68
C CYS A 126 -14.44 -2.96 -5.88
N GLN A 127 -15.60 -3.46 -6.31
CA GLN A 127 -16.32 -4.49 -5.56
C GLN A 127 -15.51 -5.79 -5.45
N GLU A 128 -14.80 -6.17 -6.50
CA GLU A 128 -13.98 -7.39 -6.53
C GLU A 128 -12.87 -7.36 -5.46
N VAL A 129 -12.28 -6.20 -5.22
CA VAL A 129 -11.28 -6.02 -4.17
C VAL A 129 -11.93 -6.04 -2.79
N LYS A 130 -13.09 -5.39 -2.62
CA LYS A 130 -13.85 -5.43 -1.37
C LYS A 130 -14.25 -6.84 -0.96
N ASP A 131 -14.63 -7.67 -1.94
CA ASP A 131 -15.03 -9.06 -1.68
C ASP A 131 -13.87 -9.92 -1.17
N LEU A 132 -12.64 -9.55 -1.49
CA LEU A 132 -11.43 -10.26 -1.11
C LEU A 132 -10.79 -9.71 0.18
N ALA A 133 -10.93 -8.42 0.45
CA ALA A 133 -10.23 -7.75 1.53
C ALA A 133 -10.68 -8.24 2.92
N ASN A 134 -9.70 -8.45 3.83
CA ASN A 134 -9.98 -8.73 5.23
C ASN A 134 -10.53 -7.50 5.97
N TYR A 135 -10.13 -6.32 5.53
CA TYR A 135 -10.55 -5.05 6.12
C TYR A 135 -10.93 -4.03 5.05
N ILE A 136 -12.17 -3.59 5.09
CA ILE A 136 -12.66 -2.50 4.24
C ILE A 136 -12.61 -1.24 5.08
N CYS A 137 -11.77 -0.25 4.69
CA CYS A 137 -11.66 1.01 5.39
C CYS A 137 -12.97 1.82 5.31
N THR A 138 -13.23 2.64 6.31
CA THR A 138 -14.32 3.63 6.28
C THR A 138 -13.90 4.86 5.47
N ASN A 139 -12.59 5.16 5.44
CA ASN A 139 -12.03 6.25 4.66
C ASN A 139 -11.75 5.84 3.22
N LYS A 140 -11.85 6.82 2.31
CA LYS A 140 -11.54 6.65 0.88
C LYS A 140 -10.04 6.72 0.63
N GLY A 141 -9.61 6.23 -0.54
CA GLY A 141 -8.25 6.42 -1.02
C GLY A 141 -7.88 7.90 -1.11
N GLY A 142 -6.66 8.23 -0.66
CA GLY A 142 -6.21 9.62 -0.58
C GLY A 142 -6.84 10.44 0.55
N ASP A 143 -7.66 9.84 1.38
CA ASP A 143 -8.39 10.51 2.46
C ASP A 143 -8.30 9.78 3.81
N GLY A 144 -7.16 9.14 4.06
CA GLY A 144 -6.86 8.49 5.33
C GLY A 144 -7.07 6.98 5.37
N ALA A 145 -7.40 6.33 4.26
CA ALA A 145 -7.60 4.88 4.20
C ALA A 145 -6.32 4.10 4.59
N VAL A 146 -5.16 4.53 4.10
CA VAL A 146 -3.88 3.87 4.40
C VAL A 146 -3.56 3.99 5.89
N ARG A 147 -3.76 5.17 6.49
CA ARG A 147 -3.59 5.37 7.93
C ARG A 147 -4.50 4.47 8.75
N GLU A 148 -5.76 4.38 8.38
CA GLU A 148 -6.73 3.51 9.03
C GLU A 148 -6.32 2.04 8.98
N PHE A 149 -5.88 1.56 7.82
CA PHE A 149 -5.41 0.18 7.68
C PHE A 149 -4.11 -0.09 8.42
N ILE A 150 -3.18 0.88 8.49
CA ILE A 150 -1.97 0.78 9.31
C ILE A 150 -2.36 0.53 10.78
N GLU A 151 -3.27 1.31 11.32
CA GLU A 151 -3.72 1.16 12.70
C GLU A 151 -4.38 -0.21 12.96
N PHE A 152 -5.16 -0.71 12.00
CA PHE A 152 -5.71 -2.06 12.04
C PHE A 152 -4.60 -3.13 12.09
N VAL A 153 -3.59 -3.02 11.25
CA VAL A 153 -2.44 -3.96 11.20
C VAL A 153 -1.64 -3.93 12.50
N ILE A 154 -1.40 -2.75 13.06
CA ILE A 154 -0.70 -2.63 14.35
C ILE A 154 -1.49 -3.34 15.46
N ASN A 155 -2.79 -3.12 15.56
CA ASN A 155 -3.64 -3.79 16.53
C ASN A 155 -3.65 -5.32 16.33
N HIS A 156 -3.65 -5.79 15.09
CA HIS A 156 -3.50 -7.21 14.79
C HIS A 156 -2.18 -7.77 15.31
N ASN A 157 -1.05 -7.08 15.10
CA ASN A 157 0.25 -7.49 15.60
C ASN A 157 0.34 -7.52 17.13
N LEU A 158 -0.36 -6.59 17.81
CA LEU A 158 -0.38 -6.55 19.28
C LEU A 158 -1.20 -7.68 19.90
N SER A 159 -2.13 -8.26 19.15
CA SER A 159 -2.97 -9.40 19.59
C SER A 159 -2.32 -10.77 19.37
N LYS A 160 -1.16 -10.83 18.74
CA LYS A 160 -0.34 -12.03 18.48
C LYS A 160 0.79 -12.15 19.49
#